data_32e2cebc430fa9d8ece8822a06903d53
#
_entry.id   32e2cebc430fa9d8ece8822a06903d53
#
_cell.length_a   1.000
_cell.length_b   1.000
_cell.length_c   1.000
_cell.angle_alpha   90.00
_cell.angle_beta   90.00
_cell.angle_gamma   90.00
#
_symmetry.space_group_name_H-M   'P 1'
#
loop_
_entity.id
_entity.type
_entity.pdbx_description
1 polymer ?
#
loop_
_entity_poly.entity_id
_entity_poly.type
_entity_poly.pdbx_seq_one_letter_code
_entity_poly.pdbx_strand_id
1 'polypeptide(L)'
;MHKKEKTEKLKRNVKYLIESRGETRMSLCNSSGLTRTTIYNILEGRVVNVQQSTIRKISDFFGVSCKEIETVDFQEKEIIESTVSLHGNMNPAAVPVIRETYLLKNLDKRIGELVVSHPLTYYFGSASNLIGVLLENEIHGANEAGDLLIVKKGASTAGASKLIYDRDTRKLYIMPGSDFDAKALLVIGDLVEERFNVGKY
;
A
#
# COMPACT_ATOMS: atom_id res chain seq x y z
N MET A 1 25.76 9.87 -16.21
CA MET A 1 25.57 10.54 -14.91
C MET A 1 26.92 11.05 -14.42
N HIS A 2 27.05 12.35 -14.14
CA HIS A 2 28.31 12.94 -13.69
C HIS A 2 28.69 12.49 -12.28
N LYS A 3 30.00 12.35 -11.99
CA LYS A 3 30.49 11.91 -10.66
C LYS A 3 29.92 12.74 -9.50
N LYS A 4 29.77 14.04 -9.70
CA LYS A 4 29.19 14.95 -8.72
C LYS A 4 27.72 14.61 -8.38
N GLU A 5 26.93 14.26 -9.39
CA GLU A 5 25.52 13.87 -9.25
C GLU A 5 25.34 12.57 -8.45
N LYS A 6 26.21 11.58 -8.68
CA LYS A 6 26.25 10.33 -7.89
C LYS A 6 26.55 10.58 -6.42
N THR A 7 27.53 11.47 -6.14
CA THR A 7 27.89 11.81 -4.77
C THR A 7 26.78 12.57 -4.05
N GLU A 8 26.06 13.45 -4.72
CA GLU A 8 24.91 14.13 -4.14
C GLU A 8 23.75 13.17 -3.88
N LYS A 9 23.50 12.22 -4.77
CA LYS A 9 22.50 11.15 -4.51
C LYS A 9 22.91 10.28 -3.35
N LEU A 10 24.15 9.81 -3.32
CA LEU A 10 24.69 9.02 -2.21
C LEU A 10 24.50 9.76 -0.87
N LYS A 11 24.86 11.04 -0.78
CA LYS A 11 24.70 11.87 0.41
C LYS A 11 23.22 11.90 0.86
N ARG A 12 22.29 12.17 -0.07
CA ARG A 12 20.87 12.22 0.22
C ARG A 12 20.35 10.88 0.73
N ASN A 13 20.71 9.81 0.06
CA ASN A 13 20.30 8.46 0.40
C ASN A 13 20.85 8.01 1.76
N VAL A 14 22.13 8.27 2.06
CA VAL A 14 22.70 7.94 3.36
C VAL A 14 22.01 8.71 4.49
N LYS A 15 21.72 9.99 4.29
CA LYS A 15 20.98 10.79 5.27
C LYS A 15 19.59 10.22 5.50
N TYR A 16 18.85 9.94 4.42
CA TYR A 16 17.51 9.37 4.47
C TYR A 16 17.49 8.00 5.17
N LEU A 17 18.42 7.10 4.81
CA LEU A 17 18.50 5.76 5.40
C LEU A 17 18.87 5.77 6.89
N ILE A 18 19.68 6.73 7.34
CA ILE A 18 19.95 6.94 8.78
C ILE A 18 18.63 7.31 9.48
N GLU A 19 17.91 8.30 8.96
CA GLU A 19 16.69 8.82 9.58
C GLU A 19 15.53 7.81 9.54
N SER A 20 15.27 7.19 8.38
CA SER A 20 14.13 6.27 8.19
C SER A 20 14.28 4.94 8.93
N ARG A 21 15.52 4.49 9.17
CA ARG A 21 15.80 3.24 9.88
C ARG A 21 16.12 3.42 11.37
N GLY A 22 15.98 4.64 11.89
CA GLY A 22 16.28 4.94 13.29
C GLY A 22 17.74 4.75 13.67
N GLU A 23 18.64 4.81 12.69
CA GLU A 23 20.08 4.68 12.89
C GLU A 23 20.73 6.01 13.27
N THR A 24 21.97 5.95 13.69
CA THR A 24 22.77 7.13 14.01
C THR A 24 24.05 7.14 13.19
N ARG A 25 24.66 8.33 13.04
CA ARG A 25 26.00 8.46 12.44
C ARG A 25 27.03 7.61 13.19
N MET A 26 26.83 7.43 14.50
CA MET A 26 27.71 6.64 15.35
C MET A 26 27.56 5.13 15.09
N SER A 27 26.32 4.63 14.99
CA SER A 27 26.06 3.21 14.68
C SER A 27 26.63 2.85 13.30
N LEU A 28 26.45 3.74 12.31
CA LEU A 28 27.04 3.56 10.99
C LEU A 28 28.58 3.49 11.05
N CYS A 29 29.24 4.39 11.81
CA CYS A 29 30.70 4.36 11.98
C CYS A 29 31.18 3.06 12.61
N ASN A 30 30.54 2.67 13.72
CA ASN A 30 30.97 1.49 14.50
C ASN A 30 30.80 0.19 13.71
N SER A 31 29.69 0.03 13.02
CA SER A 31 29.38 -1.21 12.29
C SER A 31 30.08 -1.29 10.94
N SER A 32 30.24 -0.17 10.23
CA SER A 32 30.93 -0.16 8.92
C SER A 32 32.46 -0.10 9.02
N GLY A 33 33.00 0.25 10.20
CA GLY A 33 34.44 0.51 10.38
C GLY A 33 34.93 1.76 9.62
N LEU A 34 34.02 2.69 9.31
CA LEU A 34 34.37 4.00 8.74
C LEU A 34 34.61 5.03 9.83
N THR A 35 35.53 5.96 9.59
CA THR A 35 35.80 7.02 10.56
C THR A 35 34.65 8.04 10.58
N ARG A 36 34.46 8.70 11.74
CA ARG A 36 33.47 9.79 11.89
C ARG A 36 33.70 10.91 10.86
N THR A 37 34.99 11.23 10.62
CA THR A 37 35.36 12.26 9.64
C THR A 37 34.92 11.88 8.23
N THR A 38 35.05 10.62 7.83
CA THR A 38 34.61 10.12 6.52
C THR A 38 33.11 10.27 6.38
N ILE A 39 32.33 9.80 7.34
CA ILE A 39 30.85 9.89 7.31
C ILE A 39 30.41 11.36 7.31
N TYR A 40 31.01 12.18 8.18
CA TYR A 40 30.70 13.61 8.24
C TYR A 40 30.98 14.32 6.91
N ASN A 41 32.13 14.08 6.28
CA ASN A 41 32.46 14.70 5.00
C ASN A 41 31.53 14.28 3.87
N ILE A 42 31.02 13.04 3.88
CA ILE A 42 30.01 12.59 2.92
C ILE A 42 28.69 13.33 3.14
N LEU A 43 28.21 13.35 4.38
CA LEU A 43 26.92 13.95 4.74
C LEU A 43 26.88 15.47 4.56
N GLU A 44 28.02 16.16 4.77
CA GLU A 44 28.16 17.59 4.54
C GLU A 44 28.45 17.95 3.07
N GLY A 45 28.66 16.95 2.21
CA GLY A 45 28.96 17.17 0.79
C GLY A 45 30.37 17.75 0.54
N ARG A 46 31.30 17.51 1.48
CA ARG A 46 32.69 17.99 1.37
C ARG A 46 33.55 17.15 0.45
N VAL A 47 33.05 15.97 0.01
CA VAL A 47 33.71 15.09 -0.93
C VAL A 47 33.03 15.12 -2.29
N VAL A 48 33.84 15.25 -3.33
CA VAL A 48 33.35 15.24 -4.72
C VAL A 48 33.23 13.83 -5.29
N ASN A 49 34.03 12.90 -4.74
CA ASN A 49 34.04 11.51 -5.17
C ASN A 49 34.30 10.60 -3.96
N VAL A 50 33.40 9.65 -3.71
CA VAL A 50 33.52 8.68 -2.65
C VAL A 50 34.11 7.39 -3.20
N GLN A 51 35.08 6.81 -2.50
CA GLN A 51 35.72 5.57 -2.90
C GLN A 51 34.74 4.39 -2.88
N GLN A 52 34.85 3.47 -3.83
CA GLN A 52 33.97 2.30 -3.94
C GLN A 52 34.01 1.40 -2.69
N SER A 53 35.16 1.29 -2.03
CA SER A 53 35.27 0.57 -0.75
C SER A 53 34.44 1.20 0.36
N THR A 54 34.35 2.54 0.39
CA THR A 54 33.51 3.28 1.34
C THR A 54 32.01 3.11 1.01
N ILE A 55 31.65 3.20 -0.29
CA ILE A 55 30.28 2.96 -0.75
C ILE A 55 29.83 1.56 -0.37
N ARG A 56 30.67 0.53 -0.61
CA ARG A 56 30.38 -0.86 -0.24
C ARG A 56 30.09 -1.01 1.25
N LYS A 57 30.94 -0.46 2.12
CA LYS A 57 30.74 -0.54 3.57
C LYS A 57 29.43 0.11 4.03
N ILE A 58 29.07 1.25 3.43
CA ILE A 58 27.79 1.92 3.71
C ILE A 58 26.62 1.08 3.19
N SER A 59 26.73 0.55 1.97
CA SER A 59 25.70 -0.29 1.35
C SER A 59 25.47 -1.58 2.13
N ASP A 60 26.54 -2.24 2.57
CA ASP A 60 26.48 -3.46 3.39
C ASP A 60 25.79 -3.19 4.73
N PHE A 61 26.08 -2.06 5.37
CA PHE A 61 25.44 -1.65 6.62
C PHE A 61 23.92 -1.50 6.47
N PHE A 62 23.49 -0.87 5.38
CA PHE A 62 22.05 -0.65 5.13
C PHE A 62 21.38 -1.82 4.40
N GLY A 63 22.13 -2.85 3.97
CA GLY A 63 21.60 -3.98 3.21
C GLY A 63 21.06 -3.58 1.84
N VAL A 64 21.67 -2.58 1.19
CA VAL A 64 21.31 -2.09 -0.15
C VAL A 64 22.45 -2.30 -1.13
N SER A 65 22.18 -2.32 -2.45
CA SER A 65 23.26 -2.48 -3.41
C SER A 65 24.05 -1.18 -3.61
N CYS A 66 25.36 -1.29 -3.92
CA CYS A 66 26.21 -0.14 -4.25
C CYS A 66 25.67 0.68 -5.43
N LYS A 67 25.00 0.02 -6.38
CA LYS A 67 24.39 0.69 -7.53
C LYS A 67 23.16 1.48 -7.11
N GLU A 68 22.28 0.90 -6.30
CA GLU A 68 21.07 1.57 -5.84
C GLU A 68 21.38 2.81 -5.03
N ILE A 69 22.31 2.73 -4.05
CA ILE A 69 22.65 3.86 -3.18
C ILE A 69 23.22 5.06 -3.94
N GLU A 70 23.81 4.84 -5.14
CA GLU A 70 24.34 5.89 -6.02
C GLU A 70 23.33 6.41 -7.07
N THR A 71 22.29 5.63 -7.42
CA THR A 71 21.45 5.91 -8.60
C THR A 71 19.98 6.07 -8.31
N VAL A 72 19.45 5.37 -7.31
CA VAL A 72 18.02 5.40 -6.93
C VAL A 72 17.80 6.50 -5.89
N ASP A 73 16.64 7.13 -5.89
CA ASP A 73 16.18 7.96 -4.78
C ASP A 73 15.38 7.06 -3.83
N PHE A 74 15.98 6.74 -2.66
CA PHE A 74 15.35 5.82 -1.72
C PHE A 74 14.08 6.39 -1.10
N GLN A 75 14.00 7.70 -0.87
CA GLN A 75 12.81 8.32 -0.35
C GLN A 75 11.65 8.18 -1.34
N GLU A 76 11.89 8.45 -2.62
CA GLU A 76 10.90 8.29 -3.67
C GLU A 76 10.51 6.81 -3.86
N LYS A 77 11.50 5.90 -3.85
CA LYS A 77 11.27 4.45 -3.95
C LYS A 77 10.38 3.93 -2.82
N GLU A 78 10.67 4.29 -1.57
CA GLU A 78 9.87 3.85 -0.41
C GLU A 78 8.46 4.45 -0.41
N ILE A 79 8.29 5.70 -0.87
CA ILE A 79 6.96 6.29 -1.06
C ILE A 79 6.18 5.48 -2.09
N ILE A 80 6.76 5.18 -3.25
CA ILE A 80 6.10 4.38 -4.29
C ILE A 80 5.78 2.97 -3.75
N GLU A 81 6.74 2.29 -3.10
CA GLU A 81 6.54 0.96 -2.53
C GLU A 81 5.47 0.95 -1.43
N SER A 82 5.36 2.00 -0.63
CA SER A 82 4.32 2.13 0.40
C SER A 82 2.92 2.35 -0.18
N THR A 83 2.82 2.88 -1.40
CA THR A 83 1.54 3.11 -2.10
C THR A 83 1.08 1.89 -2.90
N VAL A 84 1.95 0.91 -3.14
CA VAL A 84 1.64 -0.31 -3.91
C VAL A 84 1.90 -1.54 -3.05
N SER A 85 0.85 -2.29 -2.73
CA SER A 85 0.94 -3.52 -1.94
C SER A 85 0.33 -4.70 -2.68
N LEU A 86 1.03 -5.83 -2.67
CA LEU A 86 0.50 -7.11 -3.17
C LEU A 86 -0.61 -7.68 -2.27
N HIS A 87 -0.65 -7.29 -1.01
CA HIS A 87 -1.63 -7.75 -0.03
C HIS A 87 -2.84 -6.82 0.10
N GLY A 88 -2.71 -5.56 -0.30
CA GLY A 88 -3.75 -4.58 -0.25
C GLY A 88 -3.49 -3.41 -1.19
N ASN A 89 -4.51 -2.67 -1.52
CA ASN A 89 -4.38 -1.46 -2.30
C ASN A 89 -3.98 -0.30 -1.38
N MET A 90 -2.68 0.00 -1.32
CA MET A 90 -2.12 1.14 -0.59
C MET A 90 -2.20 2.45 -1.40
N ASN A 91 -2.55 2.37 -2.69
CA ASN A 91 -2.84 3.55 -3.50
C ASN A 91 -4.32 3.94 -3.28
N PRO A 92 -4.59 5.04 -2.58
CA PRO A 92 -5.97 5.47 -2.33
C PRO A 92 -6.75 5.83 -3.58
N ALA A 93 -6.08 6.01 -4.71
CA ALA A 93 -6.72 6.36 -5.98
C ALA A 93 -7.21 5.15 -6.79
N ALA A 94 -6.85 3.91 -6.44
CA ALA A 94 -7.17 2.74 -7.26
C ALA A 94 -7.88 1.64 -6.48
N VAL A 95 -9.14 1.38 -6.82
CA VAL A 95 -9.99 0.34 -6.22
C VAL A 95 -10.51 -0.57 -7.32
N PRO A 96 -10.22 -1.90 -7.30
CA PRO A 96 -10.75 -2.83 -8.31
C PRO A 96 -12.25 -3.00 -8.13
N VAL A 97 -13.00 -2.89 -9.24
CA VAL A 97 -14.46 -3.02 -9.28
C VAL A 97 -14.84 -4.43 -9.72
N ILE A 98 -15.56 -5.13 -8.86
CA ILE A 98 -16.04 -6.49 -9.07
C ILE A 98 -17.57 -6.45 -9.17
N ARG A 99 -18.14 -7.05 -10.20
CA ARG A 99 -19.60 -7.22 -10.27
C ARG A 99 -20.07 -8.21 -9.21
N GLU A 100 -21.24 -7.98 -8.65
CA GLU A 100 -21.85 -8.82 -7.62
C GLU A 100 -21.78 -10.32 -7.96
N THR A 101 -22.17 -10.70 -9.18
CA THR A 101 -22.15 -12.11 -9.65
C THR A 101 -20.77 -12.79 -9.55
N TYR A 102 -19.68 -12.01 -9.65
CA TYR A 102 -18.31 -12.54 -9.58
C TYR A 102 -17.65 -12.32 -8.20
N LEU A 103 -18.34 -11.69 -7.25
CA LEU A 103 -17.77 -11.31 -5.97
C LEU A 103 -17.15 -12.50 -5.23
N LEU A 104 -17.92 -13.55 -5.01
CA LEU A 104 -17.47 -14.73 -4.24
C LEU A 104 -16.24 -15.40 -4.85
N LYS A 105 -16.15 -15.47 -6.19
CA LYS A 105 -15.02 -16.08 -6.90
C LYS A 105 -13.72 -15.28 -6.77
N ASN A 106 -13.84 -14.00 -6.37
CA ASN A 106 -12.72 -13.08 -6.28
C ASN A 106 -12.33 -12.75 -4.81
N LEU A 107 -13.08 -13.24 -3.82
CA LEU A 107 -12.80 -12.93 -2.43
C LEU A 107 -11.45 -13.47 -1.94
N ASP A 108 -10.99 -14.61 -2.44
CA ASP A 108 -9.71 -15.19 -2.03
C ASP A 108 -8.50 -14.58 -2.76
N LYS A 109 -8.73 -13.80 -3.81
CA LYS A 109 -7.66 -13.15 -4.56
C LYS A 109 -7.07 -11.97 -3.79
N ARG A 110 -5.79 -11.74 -3.98
CA ARG A 110 -5.10 -10.56 -3.43
C ARG A 110 -5.54 -9.30 -4.18
N ILE A 111 -5.56 -8.16 -3.50
CA ILE A 111 -5.96 -6.89 -4.11
C ILE A 111 -5.09 -6.54 -5.32
N GLY A 112 -3.78 -6.81 -5.27
CA GLY A 112 -2.89 -6.59 -6.41
C GLY A 112 -3.27 -7.38 -7.67
N GLU A 113 -3.76 -8.61 -7.52
CA GLU A 113 -4.27 -9.42 -8.64
C GLU A 113 -5.58 -8.85 -9.20
N LEU A 114 -6.44 -8.34 -8.31
CA LEU A 114 -7.70 -7.71 -8.70
C LEU A 114 -7.48 -6.39 -9.44
N VAL A 115 -6.53 -5.57 -8.99
CA VAL A 115 -6.20 -4.27 -9.61
C VAL A 115 -5.75 -4.43 -11.06
N VAL A 116 -5.00 -5.50 -11.39
CA VAL A 116 -4.52 -5.73 -12.77
C VAL A 116 -5.54 -6.45 -13.66
N SER A 117 -6.59 -7.04 -13.07
CA SER A 117 -7.55 -7.88 -13.81
C SER A 117 -8.98 -7.34 -13.86
N HIS A 118 -9.29 -6.26 -13.18
CA HIS A 118 -10.63 -5.68 -13.11
C HIS A 118 -10.61 -4.18 -13.45
N PRO A 119 -11.77 -3.62 -13.86
CA PRO A 119 -11.92 -2.16 -13.97
C PRO A 119 -11.61 -1.49 -12.64
N LEU A 120 -11.12 -0.25 -12.70
CA LEU A 120 -10.73 0.51 -11.53
C LEU A 120 -11.65 1.70 -11.32
N THR A 121 -11.91 2.01 -10.05
CA THR A 121 -12.46 3.29 -9.60
C THR A 121 -11.47 3.95 -8.64
N TYR A 122 -11.79 5.15 -8.17
CA TYR A 122 -10.94 5.93 -7.28
C TYR A 122 -11.59 6.10 -5.91
N TYR A 123 -10.79 6.00 -4.86
CA TYR A 123 -11.19 6.31 -3.50
C TYR A 123 -10.22 7.32 -2.88
N PHE A 124 -10.76 8.41 -2.32
CA PHE A 124 -9.99 9.53 -1.78
C PHE A 124 -9.88 9.49 -0.24
N GLY A 125 -9.51 8.34 0.30
CA GLY A 125 -9.34 8.16 1.74
C GLY A 125 -8.07 7.38 2.08
N SER A 126 -7.79 7.24 3.37
CA SER A 126 -6.61 6.54 3.88
C SER A 126 -6.80 5.02 4.06
N ALA A 127 -7.96 4.47 3.70
CA ALA A 127 -8.20 3.04 3.86
C ALA A 127 -7.46 2.22 2.80
N SER A 128 -6.90 1.10 3.22
CA SER A 128 -6.26 0.11 2.35
C SER A 128 -7.12 -1.15 2.23
N ASN A 129 -6.73 -2.06 1.35
CA ASN A 129 -7.40 -3.35 1.13
C ASN A 129 -8.84 -3.21 0.64
N LEU A 130 -9.06 -2.25 -0.28
CA LEU A 130 -10.38 -1.88 -0.78
C LEU A 130 -10.76 -2.67 -2.02
N ILE A 131 -12.02 -3.05 -2.11
CA ILE A 131 -12.69 -3.53 -3.32
C ILE A 131 -13.96 -2.71 -3.56
N GLY A 132 -14.32 -2.50 -4.81
CA GLY A 132 -15.60 -1.97 -5.23
C GLY A 132 -16.53 -3.12 -5.62
N VAL A 133 -17.73 -3.16 -5.10
CA VAL A 133 -18.77 -4.13 -5.47
C VAL A 133 -19.84 -3.40 -6.25
N LEU A 134 -19.94 -3.66 -7.56
CA LEU A 134 -20.99 -3.14 -8.42
C LEU A 134 -22.21 -4.05 -8.29
N LEU A 135 -23.28 -3.51 -7.75
CA LEU A 135 -24.53 -4.23 -7.53
C LEU A 135 -25.25 -4.52 -8.86
N GLU A 136 -25.71 -5.74 -9.00
CA GLU A 136 -26.55 -6.20 -10.11
C GLU A 136 -27.99 -6.45 -9.63
N ASN A 137 -28.19 -6.54 -8.32
CA ASN A 137 -29.48 -6.67 -7.67
C ASN A 137 -29.65 -5.60 -6.59
N GLU A 138 -30.90 -5.31 -6.26
CA GLU A 138 -31.27 -4.43 -5.16
C GLU A 138 -30.90 -5.04 -3.81
N ILE A 139 -30.29 -4.26 -2.93
CA ILE A 139 -30.19 -4.57 -1.51
C ILE A 139 -31.39 -3.91 -0.83
N HIS A 140 -32.30 -4.72 -0.35
CA HIS A 140 -33.60 -4.30 0.15
C HIS A 140 -33.54 -3.13 1.12
N GLY A 141 -34.17 -2.03 0.75
CA GLY A 141 -34.29 -0.82 1.56
C GLY A 141 -33.02 0.05 1.64
N ALA A 142 -31.97 -0.27 0.85
CA ALA A 142 -30.70 0.46 0.89
C ALA A 142 -30.20 0.90 -0.49
N ASN A 143 -29.85 -0.03 -1.37
CA ASN A 143 -29.15 0.26 -2.63
C ASN A 143 -29.86 -0.43 -3.81
N GLU A 144 -29.75 0.19 -4.98
CA GLU A 144 -30.31 -0.31 -6.24
C GLU A 144 -29.24 -1.00 -7.12
N ALA A 145 -29.69 -1.75 -8.11
CA ALA A 145 -28.82 -2.25 -9.16
C ALA A 145 -28.12 -1.08 -9.88
N GLY A 146 -26.81 -1.19 -10.06
CA GLY A 146 -25.96 -0.13 -10.61
C GLY A 146 -25.26 0.73 -9.57
N ASP A 147 -25.57 0.58 -8.30
CA ASP A 147 -24.83 1.23 -7.22
C ASP A 147 -23.48 0.54 -6.99
N LEU A 148 -22.50 1.30 -6.55
CA LEU A 148 -21.14 0.81 -6.25
C LEU A 148 -20.85 0.97 -4.77
N LEU A 149 -20.55 -0.13 -4.12
CA LEU A 149 -20.16 -0.20 -2.73
C LEU A 149 -18.64 -0.32 -2.61
N ILE A 150 -17.97 0.62 -1.93
CA ILE A 150 -16.55 0.50 -1.60
C ILE A 150 -16.43 -0.18 -0.24
N VAL A 151 -15.75 -1.32 -0.21
CA VAL A 151 -15.68 -2.20 0.95
C VAL A 151 -14.22 -2.46 1.32
N LYS A 152 -13.88 -2.32 2.60
CA LYS A 152 -12.60 -2.75 3.15
C LYS A 152 -12.64 -4.25 3.38
N LYS A 153 -12.09 -4.99 2.43
CA LYS A 153 -12.13 -6.45 2.38
C LYS A 153 -11.52 -7.08 3.64
N GLY A 154 -12.25 -8.04 4.21
CA GLY A 154 -11.79 -8.81 5.39
C GLY A 154 -11.75 -8.01 6.70
N ALA A 155 -12.13 -6.73 6.70
CA ALA A 155 -12.23 -5.95 7.92
C ALA A 155 -13.55 -6.26 8.67
N SER A 156 -13.49 -6.21 9.99
CA SER A 156 -14.65 -6.36 10.85
C SER A 156 -14.50 -5.42 12.05
N THR A 157 -14.59 -4.11 11.79
CA THR A 157 -14.50 -3.08 12.82
C THR A 157 -15.82 -2.98 13.57
N ALA A 158 -15.76 -2.92 14.90
CA ALA A 158 -16.95 -2.73 15.72
C ALA A 158 -17.65 -1.40 15.38
N GLY A 159 -18.98 -1.45 15.19
CA GLY A 159 -19.80 -0.28 14.87
C GLY A 159 -19.81 0.15 13.40
N ALA A 160 -18.95 -0.39 12.54
CA ALA A 160 -19.01 -0.13 11.11
C ALA A 160 -20.13 -0.92 10.43
N SER A 161 -20.81 -0.33 9.45
CA SER A 161 -21.72 -1.08 8.57
C SER A 161 -20.92 -2.12 7.77
N LYS A 162 -21.49 -3.30 7.60
CA LYS A 162 -20.82 -4.42 6.93
C LYS A 162 -21.60 -4.88 5.71
N LEU A 163 -20.87 -5.19 4.64
CA LEU A 163 -21.40 -5.93 3.53
C LEU A 163 -21.29 -7.43 3.85
N ILE A 164 -22.43 -8.11 3.82
CA ILE A 164 -22.57 -9.52 4.18
C ILE A 164 -23.23 -10.27 3.04
N TYR A 165 -22.75 -11.46 2.77
CA TYR A 165 -23.37 -12.40 1.84
C TYR A 165 -24.04 -13.54 2.63
N ASP A 166 -25.32 -13.71 2.43
CA ASP A 166 -26.10 -14.83 2.96
C ASP A 166 -26.04 -16.00 1.98
N ARG A 167 -25.53 -17.13 2.44
CA ARG A 167 -25.35 -18.34 1.64
C ARG A 167 -26.66 -19.06 1.35
N ASP A 168 -27.67 -18.91 2.22
CA ASP A 168 -28.95 -19.57 2.09
C ASP A 168 -29.83 -18.85 1.07
N THR A 169 -29.92 -17.53 1.17
CA THR A 169 -30.70 -16.70 0.24
C THR A 169 -29.90 -16.31 -1.02
N ARG A 170 -28.57 -16.45 -0.99
CA ARG A 170 -27.63 -16.03 -2.04
C ARG A 170 -27.70 -14.54 -2.36
N LYS A 171 -27.95 -13.71 -1.35
CA LYS A 171 -28.10 -12.25 -1.48
C LYS A 171 -27.09 -11.51 -0.64
N LEU A 172 -26.82 -10.28 -1.04
CA LEU A 172 -26.04 -9.33 -0.27
C LEU A 172 -26.98 -8.53 0.66
N TYR A 173 -26.46 -8.20 1.83
CA TYR A 173 -27.09 -7.34 2.82
C TYR A 173 -26.10 -6.35 3.38
N ILE A 174 -26.57 -5.15 3.72
CA ILE A 174 -25.82 -4.19 4.52
C ILE A 174 -26.41 -4.23 5.93
N MET A 175 -25.58 -4.54 6.91
CA MET A 175 -25.99 -4.66 8.30
C MET A 175 -25.11 -3.78 9.19
N PRO A 176 -25.67 -3.10 10.21
CA PRO A 176 -24.90 -2.36 11.19
C PRO A 176 -24.00 -3.33 11.97
N GLY A 177 -22.82 -2.84 12.37
CA GLY A 177 -21.82 -3.65 13.05
C GLY A 177 -22.27 -4.14 14.41
N SER A 178 -22.75 -5.37 14.46
CA SER A 178 -22.99 -6.18 15.66
C SER A 178 -22.36 -7.55 15.48
N ASP A 179 -22.18 -8.29 16.55
CA ASP A 179 -21.69 -9.67 16.48
C ASP A 179 -22.71 -10.53 15.72
N PHE A 180 -22.29 -11.01 14.56
CA PHE A 180 -23.09 -11.90 13.74
C PHE A 180 -22.78 -13.33 14.12
N ASP A 181 -23.67 -13.96 14.83
CA ASP A 181 -23.65 -15.40 15.03
C ASP A 181 -24.46 -16.06 13.92
N ALA A 182 -23.77 -16.38 12.80
CA ALA A 182 -24.44 -17.16 11.78
C ALA A 182 -23.47 -17.96 10.91
N LYS A 183 -23.56 -19.27 10.98
CA LYS A 183 -22.87 -20.18 10.07
C LYS A 183 -23.23 -19.97 8.59
N ALA A 184 -24.35 -19.32 8.31
CA ALA A 184 -24.84 -19.02 6.96
C ALA A 184 -24.30 -17.66 6.40
N LEU A 185 -23.87 -16.73 7.27
CA LEU A 185 -23.46 -15.40 6.85
C LEU A 185 -21.95 -15.29 6.63
N LEU A 186 -21.57 -14.77 5.46
CA LEU A 186 -20.18 -14.47 5.12
C LEU A 186 -19.98 -12.96 5.14
N VAL A 187 -19.19 -12.47 6.08
CA VAL A 187 -18.78 -11.06 6.11
C VAL A 187 -17.77 -10.81 5.02
N ILE A 188 -18.09 -9.93 4.07
CA ILE A 188 -17.21 -9.50 2.99
C ILE A 188 -16.19 -8.47 3.51
N GLY A 189 -16.69 -7.51 4.30
CA GLY A 189 -15.88 -6.47 4.91
C GLY A 189 -16.71 -5.28 5.40
N ASP A 190 -16.00 -4.26 5.89
CA ASP A 190 -16.63 -3.02 6.35
C ASP A 190 -16.95 -2.12 5.16
N LEU A 191 -18.18 -1.58 5.11
CA LEU A 191 -18.62 -0.62 4.12
C LEU A 191 -17.94 0.73 4.41
N VAL A 192 -17.26 1.28 3.40
CA VAL A 192 -16.48 2.51 3.52
C VAL A 192 -17.17 3.69 2.80
N GLU A 193 -17.74 3.42 1.64
CA GLU A 193 -18.38 4.43 0.81
C GLU A 193 -19.47 3.79 -0.07
N GLU A 194 -20.55 4.51 -0.31
CA GLU A 194 -21.63 4.13 -1.21
C GLU A 194 -21.74 5.16 -2.32
N ARG A 195 -21.81 4.71 -3.57
CA ARG A 195 -21.97 5.55 -4.76
C ARG A 195 -23.17 5.11 -5.56
N PHE A 196 -24.12 6.00 -5.70
CA PHE A 196 -25.40 5.73 -6.32
C PHE A 196 -25.36 5.96 -7.84
N ASN A 197 -26.04 5.10 -8.60
CA ASN A 197 -26.24 5.20 -10.05
C ASN A 197 -24.95 5.17 -10.92
N VAL A 198 -23.86 4.56 -10.46
CA VAL A 198 -22.59 4.50 -11.19
C VAL A 198 -22.67 3.60 -12.44
N GLY A 199 -23.51 2.57 -12.41
CA GLY A 199 -23.66 1.58 -13.48
C GLY A 199 -24.72 1.91 -14.55
N LYS A 200 -25.29 3.10 -14.54
CA LYS A 200 -26.35 3.51 -15.50
C LYS A 200 -25.82 4.26 -16.74
N TYR A 201 -24.52 4.11 -17.10
CA TYR A 201 -23.91 4.71 -18.30
C TYR A 201 -23.51 3.66 -19.31
#